data_1fc8d438b652bcd7fc4dfe5f579e67e0
#
_entry.id   1fc8d438b652bcd7fc4dfe5f579e67e0
#
_cell.length_a   1.000
_cell.length_b   1.000
_cell.length_c   1.000
_cell.angle_alpha   90.00
_cell.angle_beta   90.00
_cell.angle_gamma   90.00
#
_symmetry.space_group_name_H-M   'P 1'
#
loop_
_entity.id
_entity.type
_entity.pdbx_description
1 polymer ?
#
loop_
_entity_poly.entity_id
_entity_poly.type
_entity_poly.pdbx_seq_one_letter_code
_entity_poly.pdbx_strand_id
1 'polypeptide(L)'
;MLVINRILCPVDFSKPSARALEYALALAERLGAQVDVVHAYEAPAYAVADGTVELPPYLQEGLAKRLRERLDQFVKETAAEAPKTTVHLAEGVPYLQIVEVAKQQQADLIVIGTHGRTGLSHMMLGSVAERVVLTSEVPVLTIRSAS
;
A
#
# COMPACT_ATOMS: atom_id res chain seq x y z
N MET A 1 3.45 -21.04 -18.04
CA MET A 1 3.23 -21.31 -16.61
C MET A 1 3.24 -19.98 -15.86
N LEU A 2 2.25 -19.74 -15.04
CA LEU A 2 2.22 -18.54 -14.20
C LEU A 2 3.18 -18.71 -13.02
N VAL A 3 4.13 -17.82 -12.89
CA VAL A 3 5.07 -17.81 -11.76
C VAL A 3 4.92 -16.47 -11.05
N ILE A 4 4.72 -16.51 -9.74
CA ILE A 4 4.65 -15.31 -8.89
C ILE A 4 5.94 -15.24 -8.09
N ASN A 5 6.81 -14.32 -8.45
CA ASN A 5 8.08 -14.08 -7.77
C ASN A 5 8.05 -12.84 -6.90
N ARG A 6 7.13 -11.92 -7.16
CA ARG A 6 7.05 -10.64 -6.46
C ARG A 6 5.62 -10.21 -6.22
N ILE A 7 5.29 -9.95 -4.97
CA ILE A 7 3.97 -9.51 -4.51
C ILE A 7 4.10 -8.08 -3.98
N LEU A 8 3.26 -7.19 -4.46
CA LEU A 8 3.12 -5.83 -3.90
C LEU A 8 1.91 -5.79 -2.95
N CYS A 9 2.12 -5.31 -1.75
CA CYS A 9 1.07 -5.11 -0.75
C CYS A 9 0.97 -3.64 -0.35
N PRO A 10 -0.02 -2.90 -0.84
CA PRO A 10 -0.30 -1.56 -0.36
C PRO A 10 -0.86 -1.57 1.05
N VAL A 11 -0.40 -0.65 1.89
CA VAL A 11 -0.86 -0.51 3.27
C VAL A 11 -1.18 0.96 3.61
N ASP A 12 -2.18 1.15 4.46
CA ASP A 12 -2.60 2.47 4.96
C ASP A 12 -2.59 2.53 6.51
N PHE A 13 -1.88 1.62 7.14
CA PHE A 13 -1.77 1.46 8.60
C PHE A 13 -3.06 1.01 9.30
N SER A 14 -4.10 0.69 8.56
CA SER A 14 -5.34 0.15 9.10
C SER A 14 -5.22 -1.35 9.41
N LYS A 15 -6.14 -1.86 10.24
CA LYS A 15 -6.26 -3.30 10.51
C LYS A 15 -6.53 -4.12 9.24
N PRO A 16 -7.43 -3.69 8.33
CA PRO A 16 -7.60 -4.38 7.05
C PRO A 16 -6.31 -4.47 6.23
N SER A 17 -5.49 -3.43 6.18
CA SER A 17 -4.22 -3.48 5.46
C SER A 17 -3.18 -4.36 6.16
N ALA A 18 -3.18 -4.42 7.50
CA ALA A 18 -2.35 -5.37 8.24
C ALA A 18 -2.73 -6.83 7.90
N ARG A 19 -4.02 -7.13 7.83
CA ARG A 19 -4.51 -8.44 7.43
C ARG A 19 -4.11 -8.79 5.99
N ALA A 20 -4.20 -7.83 5.07
CA ALA A 20 -3.74 -8.01 3.69
C ALA A 20 -2.24 -8.34 3.65
N LEU A 21 -1.44 -7.65 4.46
CA LEU A 21 0.00 -7.92 4.56
C LEU A 21 0.28 -9.32 5.11
N GLU A 22 -0.44 -9.77 6.13
CA GLU A 22 -0.33 -11.14 6.64
C GLU A 22 -0.60 -12.17 5.54
N TYR A 23 -1.64 -11.97 4.72
CA TYR A 23 -1.95 -12.83 3.57
C TYR A 23 -0.83 -12.80 2.53
N ALA A 24 -0.34 -11.63 2.19
CA ALA A 24 0.75 -11.47 1.21
C ALA A 24 2.00 -12.22 1.66
N LEU A 25 2.36 -12.11 2.93
CA LEU A 25 3.53 -12.79 3.51
C LEU A 25 3.36 -14.31 3.53
N ALA A 26 2.20 -14.80 3.96
CA ALA A 26 1.89 -16.23 3.97
C ALA A 26 1.89 -16.83 2.55
N LEU A 27 1.37 -16.10 1.59
CA LEU A 27 1.38 -16.50 0.18
C LEU A 27 2.80 -16.51 -0.38
N ALA A 28 3.57 -15.46 -0.10
CA ALA A 28 4.97 -15.35 -0.53
C ALA A 28 5.84 -16.48 0.00
N GLU A 29 5.66 -16.86 1.27
CA GLU A 29 6.37 -17.98 1.87
C GLU A 29 6.12 -19.29 1.10
N ARG A 30 4.86 -19.55 0.74
CA ARG A 30 4.47 -20.75 -0.01
C ARG A 30 4.97 -20.76 -1.46
N LEU A 31 5.09 -19.60 -2.07
CA LEU A 31 5.49 -19.46 -3.46
C LEU A 31 6.98 -19.21 -3.65
N GLY A 32 7.72 -18.95 -2.57
CA GLY A 32 9.11 -18.49 -2.64
C GLY A 32 9.23 -17.08 -3.22
N ALA A 33 8.19 -16.25 -3.07
CA ALA A 33 8.13 -14.89 -3.59
C ALA A 33 8.69 -13.85 -2.61
N GLN A 34 9.05 -12.69 -3.13
CA GLN A 34 9.39 -11.51 -2.35
C GLN A 34 8.15 -10.65 -2.13
N VAL A 35 8.12 -9.90 -1.04
CA VAL A 35 7.03 -8.94 -0.76
C VAL A 35 7.58 -7.53 -0.73
N ASP A 36 7.00 -6.67 -1.56
CA ASP A 36 7.17 -5.23 -1.51
C ASP A 36 5.95 -4.63 -0.82
N VAL A 37 6.17 -3.78 0.16
CA VAL A 37 5.10 -3.06 0.88
C VAL A 37 5.17 -1.60 0.45
N VAL A 38 4.04 -1.04 0.04
CA VAL A 38 3.96 0.36 -0.35
C VAL A 38 2.93 1.11 0.49
N HIS A 39 3.32 2.28 0.98
CA HIS A 39 2.38 3.28 1.49
C HIS A 39 2.40 4.47 0.54
N ALA A 40 1.25 4.75 -0.06
CA ALA A 40 1.06 5.91 -0.92
C ALA A 40 0.33 7.01 -0.14
N TYR A 41 0.80 8.24 -0.25
CA TYR A 41 0.24 9.38 0.47
C TYR A 41 0.27 10.64 -0.40
N GLU A 42 -0.68 11.52 -0.15
CA GLU A 42 -0.66 12.86 -0.74
C GLU A 42 -0.08 13.85 0.27
N ALA A 43 0.88 14.66 -0.18
CA ALA A 43 1.40 15.72 0.67
C ALA A 43 0.30 16.75 0.94
N PRO A 44 0.16 17.21 2.20
CA PRO A 44 -0.83 18.23 2.51
C PRO A 44 -0.56 19.50 1.72
N ALA A 45 -1.61 20.06 1.12
CA ALA A 45 -1.62 21.36 0.50
C ALA A 45 -2.69 22.21 1.16
N TYR A 46 -2.41 23.49 1.36
CA TYR A 46 -3.35 24.41 1.98
C TYR A 46 -3.95 25.35 0.94
N ALA A 47 -5.27 25.47 0.96
CA ALA A 47 -5.96 26.47 0.16
C ALA A 47 -5.71 27.87 0.77
N VAL A 48 -5.27 28.80 -0.07
CA VAL A 48 -5.15 30.21 0.26
C VAL A 48 -5.94 31.04 -0.75
N ALA A 49 -6.11 32.34 -0.49
CA ALA A 49 -6.93 33.21 -1.34
C ALA A 49 -6.52 33.21 -2.82
N ASP A 50 -5.23 33.04 -3.10
CA ASP A 50 -4.66 33.08 -4.43
C ASP A 50 -4.29 31.68 -5.01
N GLY A 51 -4.84 30.59 -4.45
CA GLY A 51 -4.56 29.24 -4.94
C GLY A 51 -4.24 28.23 -3.85
N THR A 52 -3.28 27.34 -4.10
CA THR A 52 -2.81 26.34 -3.14
C THR A 52 -1.34 26.59 -2.79
N VAL A 53 -1.00 26.40 -1.52
CA VAL A 53 0.38 26.43 -1.03
C VAL A 53 0.78 25.04 -0.60
N GLU A 54 1.85 24.53 -1.18
CA GLU A 54 2.46 23.27 -0.78
C GLU A 54 3.28 23.45 0.50
N LEU A 55 3.48 22.36 1.24
CA LEU A 55 4.38 22.37 2.38
C LEU A 55 5.79 22.76 1.95
N PRO A 56 6.50 23.55 2.74
CA PRO A 56 7.93 23.79 2.51
C PRO A 56 8.72 22.47 2.42
N PRO A 57 9.80 22.43 1.60
CA PRO A 57 10.58 21.20 1.41
C PRO A 57 11.05 20.51 2.69
N TYR A 58 11.47 21.27 3.70
CA TYR A 58 11.91 20.70 4.97
C TYR A 58 10.79 20.02 5.76
N LEU A 59 9.54 20.48 5.63
CA LEU A 59 8.37 19.84 6.23
C LEU A 59 7.95 18.61 5.43
N GLN A 60 8.09 18.62 4.11
CA GLN A 60 7.86 17.47 3.25
C GLN A 60 8.84 16.35 3.59
N GLU A 61 10.12 16.64 3.74
CA GLU A 61 11.14 15.67 4.15
C GLU A 61 10.86 15.10 5.54
N GLY A 62 10.46 15.95 6.49
CA GLY A 62 10.08 15.53 7.84
C GLY A 62 8.87 14.60 7.85
N LEU A 63 7.87 14.87 6.99
CA LEU A 63 6.70 14.00 6.82
C LEU A 63 7.10 12.65 6.22
N ALA A 64 7.88 12.66 5.15
CA ALA A 64 8.35 11.44 4.50
C ALA A 64 9.16 10.57 5.47
N LYS A 65 10.04 11.16 6.26
CA LYS A 65 10.82 10.44 7.27
C LYS A 65 9.91 9.77 8.30
N ARG A 66 8.94 10.48 8.86
CA ARG A 66 7.99 9.94 9.84
C ARG A 66 7.13 8.82 9.25
N LEU A 67 6.68 8.97 8.01
CA LEU A 67 5.89 7.93 7.34
C LEU A 67 6.72 6.69 7.06
N ARG A 68 7.98 6.83 6.69
CA ARG A 68 8.89 5.71 6.50
C ARG A 68 9.15 4.96 7.82
N GLU A 69 9.43 5.67 8.88
CA GLU A 69 9.59 5.08 10.21
C GLU A 69 8.32 4.34 10.67
N ARG A 70 7.16 4.93 10.43
CA ARG A 70 5.86 4.31 10.71
C ARG A 70 5.62 3.06 9.88
N LEU A 71 6.01 3.10 8.59
CA LEU A 71 5.88 1.96 7.70
C LEU A 71 6.79 0.80 8.12
N ASP A 72 8.03 1.09 8.47
CA ASP A 72 8.96 0.09 9.01
C ASP A 72 8.42 -0.55 10.29
N GLN A 73 7.88 0.28 11.19
CA GLN A 73 7.27 -0.21 12.43
C GLN A 73 6.03 -1.06 12.17
N PHE A 74 5.16 -0.64 11.26
CA PHE A 74 3.96 -1.38 10.87
C PHE A 74 4.29 -2.77 10.33
N VAL A 75 5.31 -2.87 9.47
CA VAL A 75 5.76 -4.16 8.94
C VAL A 75 6.31 -5.05 10.06
N LYS A 76 7.12 -4.51 10.96
CA LYS A 76 7.66 -5.26 12.11
C LYS A 76 6.57 -5.77 13.06
N GLU A 77 5.55 -4.96 13.32
CA GLU A 77 4.43 -5.32 14.19
C GLU A 77 3.52 -6.38 13.54
N THR A 78 3.37 -6.33 12.22
CA THR A 78 2.54 -7.29 11.48
C THR A 78 3.24 -8.63 11.31
N ALA A 79 4.55 -8.63 11.12
CA ALA A 79 5.30 -9.84 10.84
C ALA A 79 6.75 -9.75 11.38
N ALA A 80 6.92 -10.15 12.63
CA ALA A 80 8.22 -10.12 13.31
C ALA A 80 9.29 -10.99 12.64
N GLU A 81 8.89 -12.04 11.92
CA GLU A 81 9.78 -12.98 11.20
C GLU A 81 9.47 -13.00 9.71
N ALA A 82 9.22 -11.83 9.13
CA ALA A 82 8.87 -11.73 7.71
C ALA A 82 9.99 -12.23 6.79
N PRO A 83 9.64 -12.94 5.71
CA PRO A 83 10.57 -13.13 4.61
C PRO A 83 11.01 -11.75 4.08
N LYS A 84 12.03 -11.72 3.26
CA LYS A 84 12.57 -10.48 2.66
C LYS A 84 11.46 -9.52 2.23
N THR A 85 11.29 -8.47 2.99
CA THR A 85 10.30 -7.42 2.74
C THR A 85 11.02 -6.13 2.42
N THR A 86 10.68 -5.50 1.33
CA THR A 86 11.16 -4.17 0.97
C THR A 86 10.03 -3.17 1.14
N VAL A 87 10.29 -2.02 1.72
CA VAL A 87 9.30 -0.97 1.92
C VAL A 87 9.49 0.17 0.93
N HIS A 88 8.38 0.69 0.43
CA HIS A 88 8.35 1.81 -0.51
C HIS A 88 7.40 2.88 0.02
N LEU A 89 7.82 4.11 -0.03
CA LEU A 89 7.00 5.27 0.26
C LEU A 89 6.78 6.04 -1.04
N ALA A 90 5.54 6.28 -1.42
CA ALA A 90 5.20 6.94 -2.67
C ALA A 90 4.30 8.15 -2.44
N GLU A 91 4.71 9.31 -2.91
CA GLU A 91 3.93 10.54 -2.83
C GLU A 91 3.11 10.73 -4.10
N GLY A 92 1.82 10.92 -3.94
CA GLY A 92 0.87 11.17 -5.02
C GLY A 92 -0.48 10.55 -4.76
N VAL A 93 -1.34 10.53 -5.78
CA VAL A 93 -2.67 9.92 -5.70
C VAL A 93 -2.52 8.42 -5.44
N PRO A 94 -3.06 7.89 -4.33
CA PRO A 94 -2.74 6.54 -3.86
C PRO A 94 -2.88 5.44 -4.90
N TYR A 95 -4.02 5.34 -5.59
CA TYR A 95 -4.20 4.26 -6.56
C TYR A 95 -3.23 4.34 -7.75
N LEU A 96 -2.91 5.56 -8.19
CA LEU A 96 -1.93 5.76 -9.28
C LEU A 96 -0.53 5.36 -8.85
N GLN A 97 -0.14 5.73 -7.64
CA GLN A 97 1.17 5.37 -7.10
C GLN A 97 1.31 3.86 -6.88
N ILE A 98 0.26 3.19 -6.40
CA ILE A 98 0.25 1.75 -6.22
C ILE A 98 0.49 1.03 -7.57
N VAL A 99 -0.26 1.41 -8.59
CA VAL A 99 -0.12 0.84 -9.94
C VAL A 99 1.26 1.12 -10.53
N GLU A 100 1.76 2.34 -10.34
CA GLU A 100 3.10 2.72 -10.82
C GLU A 100 4.22 1.95 -10.10
N VAL A 101 4.15 1.81 -8.78
CA VAL A 101 5.12 1.02 -8.01
C VAL A 101 5.06 -0.46 -8.41
N ALA A 102 3.86 -1.00 -8.62
CA ALA A 102 3.71 -2.38 -9.12
C ALA A 102 4.46 -2.58 -10.44
N LYS A 103 4.36 -1.63 -11.34
CA LYS A 103 5.05 -1.65 -12.64
C LYS A 103 6.57 -1.50 -12.47
N GLN A 104 7.01 -0.52 -11.70
CA GLN A 104 8.44 -0.25 -11.45
C GLN A 104 9.14 -1.44 -10.78
N GLN A 105 8.48 -2.08 -9.83
CA GLN A 105 9.01 -3.23 -9.11
C GLN A 105 8.77 -4.56 -9.85
N GLN A 106 8.12 -4.53 -11.00
CA GLN A 106 7.78 -5.74 -11.76
C GLN A 106 7.01 -6.76 -10.89
N ALA A 107 6.02 -6.28 -10.15
CA ALA A 107 5.17 -7.13 -9.35
C ALA A 107 4.33 -8.06 -10.23
N ASP A 108 4.19 -9.30 -9.80
CA ASP A 108 3.37 -10.31 -10.48
C ASP A 108 1.95 -10.38 -9.91
N LEU A 109 1.77 -9.84 -8.71
CA LEU A 109 0.51 -9.84 -7.98
C LEU A 109 0.45 -8.64 -7.03
N ILE A 110 -0.71 -8.00 -6.94
CA ILE A 110 -1.03 -7.02 -5.89
C ILE A 110 -1.97 -7.71 -4.90
N VAL A 111 -1.66 -7.60 -3.61
CA VAL A 111 -2.54 -8.06 -2.52
C VAL A 111 -2.97 -6.84 -1.73
N ILE A 112 -4.26 -6.53 -1.72
CA ILE A 112 -4.81 -5.31 -1.13
C ILE A 112 -6.04 -5.59 -0.26
N GLY A 113 -6.17 -4.88 0.85
CA GLY A 113 -7.38 -4.90 1.66
C GLY A 113 -8.54 -4.20 0.96
N THR A 114 -9.75 -4.73 1.11
CA THR A 114 -10.95 -4.15 0.46
C THR A 114 -11.44 -2.89 1.15
N HIS A 115 -11.10 -2.67 2.42
CA HIS A 115 -11.48 -1.50 3.22
C HIS A 115 -10.21 -0.85 3.76
N GLY A 116 -10.17 0.49 3.75
CA GLY A 116 -9.14 1.26 4.36
C GLY A 116 -9.61 1.91 5.67
N ARG A 117 -9.03 3.06 5.98
CA ARG A 117 -9.30 3.85 7.20
C ARG A 117 -10.74 4.32 7.35
N THR A 118 -11.50 4.43 6.26
CA THR A 118 -12.83 5.02 6.27
C THR A 118 -13.94 4.11 6.77
N GLY A 119 -13.65 2.82 7.03
CA GLY A 119 -14.59 1.89 7.63
C GLY A 119 -15.92 1.74 6.87
N LEU A 120 -15.90 1.86 5.55
CA LEU A 120 -17.07 1.71 4.70
C LEU A 120 -17.74 0.35 4.91
N SER A 121 -19.06 0.31 4.69
CA SER A 121 -19.88 -0.86 4.93
C SER A 121 -19.33 -2.13 4.27
N HIS A 122 -19.58 -3.27 4.90
CA HIS A 122 -19.05 -4.60 4.53
C HIS A 122 -19.30 -5.03 3.07
N MET A 123 -20.16 -4.34 2.35
CA MET A 123 -20.57 -4.70 1.00
C MET A 123 -19.91 -3.88 -0.09
N MET A 124 -19.13 -2.86 0.26
CA MET A 124 -18.49 -1.97 -0.70
C MET A 124 -16.98 -2.11 -0.69
N LEU A 125 -16.40 -2.19 -1.87
CA LEU A 125 -14.97 -2.10 -2.06
C LEU A 125 -14.52 -0.65 -1.77
N GLY A 126 -13.44 -0.47 -1.00
CA GLY A 126 -12.88 0.85 -0.73
C GLY A 126 -12.43 1.53 -2.03
N SER A 127 -12.47 2.87 -2.06
CA SER A 127 -12.20 3.65 -3.27
C SER A 127 -10.82 3.39 -3.88
N VAL A 128 -9.80 3.24 -3.06
CA VAL A 128 -8.43 2.93 -3.54
C VAL A 128 -8.38 1.52 -4.10
N ALA A 129 -8.89 0.52 -3.38
CA ALA A 129 -8.93 -0.86 -3.83
C ALA A 129 -9.71 -1.02 -5.13
N GLU A 130 -10.87 -0.37 -5.25
CA GLU A 130 -11.68 -0.39 -6.48
C GLU A 130 -10.88 0.15 -7.68
N ARG A 131 -10.23 1.30 -7.52
CA ARG A 131 -9.46 1.90 -8.60
C ARG A 131 -8.23 1.08 -8.98
N VAL A 132 -7.56 0.47 -8.00
CA VAL A 132 -6.44 -0.45 -8.27
C VAL A 132 -6.93 -1.65 -9.08
N VAL A 133 -8.05 -2.27 -8.69
CA VAL A 133 -8.64 -3.39 -9.45
C VAL A 133 -8.97 -3.01 -10.89
N LEU A 134 -9.53 -1.82 -11.10
CA LEU A 134 -9.95 -1.36 -12.43
C LEU A 134 -8.79 -0.91 -13.32
N THR A 135 -7.68 -0.46 -12.76
CA THR A 135 -6.59 0.17 -13.53
C THR A 135 -5.31 -0.65 -13.59
N SER A 136 -5.15 -1.65 -12.72
CA SER A 136 -3.94 -2.47 -12.69
C SER A 136 -3.85 -3.42 -13.88
N GLU A 137 -2.67 -3.46 -14.51
CA GLU A 137 -2.32 -4.50 -15.48
C GLU A 137 -1.88 -5.81 -14.79
N VAL A 138 -1.57 -5.71 -13.51
CA VAL A 138 -1.14 -6.84 -12.67
C VAL A 138 -2.38 -7.42 -11.98
N PRO A 139 -2.51 -8.76 -11.85
CA PRO A 139 -3.59 -9.38 -11.08
C PRO A 139 -3.68 -8.81 -9.66
N VAL A 140 -4.90 -8.63 -9.18
CA VAL A 140 -5.17 -8.07 -7.86
C VAL A 140 -5.96 -9.06 -7.02
N LEU A 141 -5.39 -9.46 -5.90
CA LEU A 141 -6.05 -10.25 -4.87
C LEU A 141 -6.56 -9.33 -3.78
N THR A 142 -7.86 -9.28 -3.61
CA THR A 142 -8.50 -8.46 -2.57
C THR A 142 -8.78 -9.28 -1.32
N ILE A 143 -8.41 -8.75 -0.16
CA ILE A 143 -8.62 -9.40 1.13
C ILE A 143 -9.72 -8.66 1.88
N ARG A 144 -10.82 -9.35 2.14
CA ARG A 144 -11.89 -8.81 2.97
C ARG A 144 -11.49 -8.89 4.45
N SER A 145 -11.69 -7.80 5.16
CA SER A 145 -11.60 -7.86 6.60
C SER A 145 -12.79 -8.63 7.15
N ALA A 146 -12.56 -9.55 8.07
CA ALA A 146 -13.63 -10.10 8.88
C ALA A 146 -14.23 -8.97 9.73
N SER A 147 -15.54 -8.86 9.73
CA SER A 147 -16.28 -7.94 10.59
C SER A 147 -16.03 -8.24 12.06
#